data_39263c819317dedd3fa917d7cd077fe7
#
_entry.id   39263c819317dedd3fa917d7cd077fe7
#
_cell.length_a   1.000
_cell.length_b   1.000
_cell.length_c   1.000
_cell.angle_alpha   90.00
_cell.angle_beta   90.00
_cell.angle_gamma   90.00
#
_symmetry.space_group_name_H-M   'P 1'
#
loop_
_entity.id
_entity.type
_entity.pdbx_description
1 polymer ?
#
loop_
_entity_poly.entity_id
_entity_poly.type
_entity_poly.pdbx_seq_one_letter_code
_entity_poly.pdbx_strand_id
1 'polypeptide(L)'
;MVEIGLEFAGKAAGKILPSSPGPPGSKRPLGGSIIGGRTGPGQGRYRVGRLDGAVEWRGDDRIRPQVGQPGGGSSRLSSADRAQAKAIEIGVYHVTGVVDFAMSDEVQRAEHGVRVYRRPWARLVGGYRRVMGGFSEHIAHLDMDAFFVEVERRRRPDLIGKAVLVGGAGNRGVVASASYEARRRGVRSGMPMIQARRLVPHGVVVPPDHSAYREASDRVFEILDGFTPSVERVSVDEAFIDIGGLRLHYESPRACGEKMRAAIRAELSLPSSVGIATTRLVAKMASRDAKPDGILVIEAGTELHYLHPKHVEALWGVGQATRARIEELGIETVGDILTFPRDTLVRRVGEAVGAMLWSMAHGGEAGMAAETATTRSISVEQTYETDLTTEDSMERELLAHADKLSARLRHARYVASTITLKVRYPDFTTVSRTHTFAAPVSSSAEIFDIARRLLGRTAADHRGVRLLGIGGDGLVGTDEPRQLALGDSVWEEMDEAVEKIRDRFGGSAVGRARLADFDEQNGGMSEPV
;
A
#
# COMPACT_ATOMS: atom_id res chain seq x y z
N MET A 1 -1.44 10.86 18.16
CA MET A 1 -0.39 10.71 19.19
C MET A 1 0.82 10.18 18.45
N VAL A 2 1.90 10.94 18.39
CA VAL A 2 3.14 10.51 17.72
C VAL A 2 4.04 9.93 18.81
N GLU A 3 4.29 8.63 18.74
CA GLU A 3 5.30 7.97 19.58
C GLU A 3 6.66 8.22 18.92
N ILE A 4 7.53 8.96 19.61
CA ILE A 4 8.90 9.20 19.15
C ILE A 4 9.79 8.16 19.83
N GLY A 5 10.20 7.12 19.09
CA GLY A 5 11.25 6.21 19.50
C GLY A 5 12.62 6.81 19.20
N LEU A 6 13.48 6.94 20.18
CA LEU A 6 14.87 7.35 20.02
C LEU A 6 15.77 6.12 20.14
N GLU A 7 16.37 5.71 19.04
CA GLU A 7 17.43 4.70 19.03
C GLU A 7 18.81 5.37 19.09
N PHE A 8 19.59 5.04 20.11
CA PHE A 8 20.97 5.46 20.21
C PHE A 8 21.87 4.36 19.66
N ALA A 9 22.70 4.69 18.69
CA ALA A 9 23.71 3.78 18.18
C ALA A 9 24.70 3.42 19.29
N GLY A 10 24.67 2.17 19.75
CA GLY A 10 25.56 1.65 20.79
C GLY A 10 24.84 1.33 22.11
N LYS A 11 24.10 0.23 22.13
CA LYS A 11 23.63 -0.48 23.34
C LYS A 11 22.85 0.27 24.41
N ALA A 12 22.03 1.26 24.07
CA ALA A 12 21.04 1.81 24.99
C ALA A 12 19.72 2.01 24.24
N ALA A 13 18.83 1.04 24.30
CA ALA A 13 17.46 1.18 23.83
C ALA A 13 16.62 1.80 24.95
N GLY A 14 16.10 2.99 24.73
CA GLY A 14 15.13 3.64 25.61
C GLY A 14 13.71 3.37 25.11
N LYS A 15 12.83 2.88 25.96
CA LYS A 15 11.39 2.81 25.67
C LYS A 15 10.67 3.98 26.31
N ILE A 16 9.83 4.66 25.56
CA ILE A 16 8.89 5.63 26.10
C ILE A 16 7.66 4.84 26.55
N LEU A 17 7.41 4.81 27.85
CA LEU A 17 6.19 4.23 28.40
C LEU A 17 5.20 5.36 28.72
N PRO A 18 3.93 5.24 28.31
CA PRO A 18 2.89 6.14 28.76
C PRO A 18 2.65 5.94 30.26
N SER A 19 2.48 7.02 30.99
CA SER A 19 2.09 6.96 32.41
C SER A 19 0.68 6.39 32.54
N SER A 20 0.50 5.42 33.43
CA SER A 20 -0.81 4.85 33.76
C SER A 20 -1.81 5.96 34.13
N PRO A 21 -3.10 5.85 33.75
CA PRO A 21 -4.11 6.81 34.14
C PRO A 21 -4.33 6.75 35.66
N GLY A 22 -4.18 7.87 36.33
CA GLY A 22 -4.54 8.05 37.73
C GLY A 22 -6.05 8.08 37.94
N PRO A 23 -6.55 7.96 39.15
CA PRO A 23 -7.98 7.92 39.44
C PRO A 23 -8.70 9.19 38.97
N PRO A 24 -9.97 9.09 38.57
CA PRO A 24 -10.71 10.18 37.96
C PRO A 24 -10.89 11.33 38.94
N GLY A 25 -10.29 12.48 38.62
CA GLY A 25 -10.48 13.70 39.41
C GLY A 25 -9.30 14.67 39.42
N SER A 26 -8.10 14.31 39.00
CA SER A 26 -6.95 15.25 39.01
C SER A 26 -6.55 15.62 37.58
N LYS A 27 -6.79 16.87 37.20
CA LYS A 27 -6.24 17.48 35.99
C LYS A 27 -4.72 17.68 36.19
N ARG A 28 -3.91 16.70 35.81
CA ARG A 28 -2.47 16.87 35.66
C ARG A 28 -2.08 16.73 34.21
N PRO A 29 -1.14 17.54 33.70
CA PRO A 29 -0.69 17.40 32.32
C PRO A 29 0.02 16.04 32.13
N LEU A 30 -0.27 15.39 31.03
CA LEU A 30 0.36 14.12 30.59
C LEU A 30 1.84 14.39 30.28
N GLY A 31 2.73 14.08 31.22
CA GLY A 31 4.18 14.07 31.02
C GLY A 31 4.66 12.64 30.86
N GLY A 32 5.30 12.31 29.73
CA GLY A 32 5.99 11.04 29.52
C GLY A 32 7.39 11.09 30.15
N SER A 33 7.81 10.02 30.82
CA SER A 33 9.17 9.87 31.32
C SER A 33 9.96 8.91 30.43
N ILE A 34 11.16 9.29 30.02
CA ILE A 34 12.10 8.41 29.32
C ILE A 34 12.96 7.73 30.40
N ILE A 35 12.90 6.42 30.47
CA ILE A 35 13.75 5.62 31.35
C ILE A 35 14.88 5.04 30.51
N GLY A 36 16.08 5.53 30.69
CA GLY A 36 17.29 4.97 30.06
C GLY A 36 17.77 3.71 30.79
N GLY A 37 18.20 2.71 30.05
CA GLY A 37 18.81 1.49 30.62
C GLY A 37 20.19 1.75 31.21
N ARG A 38 20.57 0.93 32.20
CA ARG A 38 21.78 1.12 33.00
C ARG A 38 23.08 0.88 32.24
N THR A 39 23.98 1.84 32.29
CA THR A 39 25.41 1.64 32.01
C THR A 39 26.23 2.43 33.06
N GLY A 40 26.63 1.77 34.15
CA GLY A 40 27.55 2.34 35.12
C GLY A 40 26.97 3.35 36.14
N PRO A 41 27.71 3.78 37.15
CA PRO A 41 27.24 4.71 38.16
C PRO A 41 27.12 6.12 37.56
N GLY A 42 25.90 6.62 37.44
CA GLY A 42 25.62 7.98 36.95
C GLY A 42 24.45 8.02 35.96
N GLN A 43 23.25 7.63 36.40
CA GLN A 43 22.05 7.64 35.55
C GLN A 43 21.20 8.87 35.80
N GLY A 44 20.90 9.60 34.71
CA GLY A 44 19.95 10.68 34.69
C GLY A 44 18.59 10.30 34.19
N ARG A 45 17.55 10.87 34.77
CA ARG A 45 16.18 10.83 34.25
C ARG A 45 15.91 12.11 33.46
N TYR A 46 15.40 11.96 32.26
CA TYR A 46 15.00 13.11 31.45
C TYR A 46 13.47 13.16 31.39
N ARG A 47 12.94 14.36 31.49
CA ARG A 47 11.50 14.60 31.36
C ARG A 47 11.24 15.48 30.16
N VAL A 48 10.37 15.03 29.28
CA VAL A 48 9.93 15.83 28.14
C VAL A 48 8.60 16.48 28.47
N GLY A 49 8.57 17.82 28.48
CA GLY A 49 7.35 18.59 28.63
C GLY A 49 6.94 19.23 27.31
N ARG A 50 5.66 19.35 27.06
CA ARG A 50 5.12 20.06 25.90
C ARG A 50 4.61 21.42 26.32
N LEU A 51 5.10 22.48 25.71
CA LEU A 51 4.59 23.83 25.81
C LEU A 51 4.34 24.35 24.40
N ASP A 52 3.12 24.74 24.11
CA ASP A 52 2.67 25.50 22.91
C ASP A 52 3.33 25.14 21.58
N GLY A 53 3.39 23.84 21.26
CA GLY A 53 3.93 23.38 19.98
C GLY A 53 5.45 23.21 19.93
N ALA A 54 6.19 23.60 20.97
CA ALA A 54 7.63 23.41 21.09
C ALA A 54 7.97 22.28 22.08
N VAL A 55 9.05 21.55 21.82
CA VAL A 55 9.59 20.53 22.73
C VAL A 55 10.76 21.13 23.48
N GLU A 56 10.61 21.34 24.79
CA GLU A 56 11.67 21.83 25.67
C GLU A 56 12.31 20.67 26.43
N TRP A 57 13.64 20.60 26.40
CA TRP A 57 14.42 19.65 27.18
C TRP A 57 14.85 20.26 28.47
N ARG A 58 14.44 19.68 29.59
CA ARG A 58 14.93 20.05 30.92
C ARG A 58 15.68 18.87 31.52
N GLY A 59 16.98 19.03 31.72
CA GLY A 59 17.82 18.10 32.47
C GLY A 59 17.78 18.42 33.97
N ASP A 60 17.88 17.38 34.81
CA ASP A 60 18.07 17.58 36.26
C ASP A 60 19.48 18.14 36.47
N ASP A 61 19.58 19.28 37.16
CA ASP A 61 20.83 20.05 37.41
C ASP A 61 21.97 19.26 38.07
N ARG A 62 21.75 17.99 38.42
CA ARG A 62 22.74 17.11 39.03
C ARG A 62 23.62 16.35 38.07
N ILE A 63 23.41 16.45 36.78
CA ILE A 63 24.28 15.82 35.76
C ILE A 63 25.13 16.91 35.12
N ARG A 64 26.18 17.32 35.83
CA ARG A 64 27.30 17.99 35.17
C ARG A 64 28.18 16.93 34.53
N PRO A 65 28.49 16.99 33.23
CA PRO A 65 29.58 16.22 32.68
C PRO A 65 30.85 16.75 33.40
N GLN A 66 31.52 15.91 34.17
CA GLN A 66 32.88 16.20 34.59
C GLN A 66 33.75 16.20 33.33
N VAL A 67 33.85 17.34 32.71
CA VAL A 67 34.98 17.64 31.86
C VAL A 67 36.13 17.86 32.82
N GLY A 68 36.97 16.83 32.98
CA GLY A 68 38.19 16.95 33.77
C GLY A 68 38.98 18.11 33.24
N GLN A 69 39.42 19.00 34.15
CA GLN A 69 40.39 20.04 33.86
C GLN A 69 41.63 19.37 33.22
N PRO A 70 42.24 19.95 32.20
CA PRO A 70 43.45 19.39 31.60
C PRO A 70 44.61 19.57 32.60
N GLY A 71 44.82 18.52 33.39
CA GLY A 71 46.12 18.30 34.00
C GLY A 71 47.10 17.94 32.90
N GLY A 72 48.20 18.70 32.81
CA GLY A 72 49.19 18.60 31.75
C GLY A 72 49.78 17.19 31.58
N GLY A 73 49.33 16.51 30.61
CA GLY A 73 49.80 15.24 30.13
C GLY A 73 49.22 14.98 28.75
N SER A 74 50.03 15.03 27.72
CA SER A 74 49.63 14.81 26.34
C SER A 74 49.28 13.34 26.07
N SER A 75 48.09 12.90 26.51
CA SER A 75 47.52 11.67 26.07
C SER A 75 46.66 11.93 24.81
N ARG A 76 47.15 11.48 23.69
CA ARG A 76 46.42 11.51 22.41
C ARG A 76 45.19 10.65 22.56
N LEU A 77 44.02 11.24 22.48
CA LEU A 77 42.75 10.52 22.35
C LEU A 77 42.83 9.55 21.20
N SER A 78 42.41 8.32 21.41
CA SER A 78 42.42 7.28 20.39
C SER A 78 41.48 7.66 19.22
N SER A 79 41.71 7.03 18.07
CA SER A 79 40.83 7.23 16.90
C SER A 79 39.38 6.81 17.19
N ALA A 80 39.18 5.89 18.14
CA ALA A 80 37.86 5.45 18.59
C ALA A 80 37.13 6.54 19.41
N ASP A 81 37.84 7.25 20.31
CA ASP A 81 37.24 8.32 21.12
C ASP A 81 36.84 9.52 20.25
N ARG A 82 37.61 9.80 19.21
CA ARG A 82 37.27 10.83 18.20
C ARG A 82 36.09 10.45 17.32
N ALA A 83 35.95 9.16 16.99
CA ALA A 83 34.81 8.66 16.24
C ALA A 83 33.53 8.67 17.10
N GLN A 84 33.67 8.37 18.40
CA GLN A 84 32.56 8.37 19.34
C GLN A 84 32.05 9.80 19.65
N ALA A 85 32.96 10.76 19.80
CA ALA A 85 32.59 12.18 19.93
C ALA A 85 31.92 12.71 18.66
N LYS A 86 32.40 12.31 17.49
CA LYS A 86 31.78 12.68 16.20
C LYS A 86 30.44 11.98 15.97
N ALA A 87 30.27 10.74 16.45
CA ALA A 87 29.00 10.01 16.37
C ALA A 87 27.92 10.63 17.27
N ILE A 88 28.32 11.15 18.46
CA ILE A 88 27.41 11.88 19.34
C ILE A 88 26.98 13.21 18.70
N GLU A 89 27.91 13.93 18.05
CA GLU A 89 27.58 15.14 17.30
C GLU A 89 26.66 14.89 16.10
N ILE A 90 26.81 13.76 15.40
CA ILE A 90 25.96 13.34 14.27
C ILE A 90 24.62 12.79 14.77
N GLY A 91 24.61 12.06 15.89
CA GLY A 91 23.38 11.47 16.46
C GLY A 91 22.32 12.48 16.90
N VAL A 92 22.74 13.68 17.31
CA VAL A 92 21.81 14.78 17.67
C VAL A 92 21.12 15.37 16.43
N TYR A 93 21.66 15.16 15.24
CA TYR A 93 21.14 15.73 13.98
C TYR A 93 20.44 14.74 13.07
N HIS A 94 20.33 13.45 13.44
CA HIS A 94 19.61 12.44 12.66
C HIS A 94 18.14 12.23 13.12
N VAL A 95 17.56 13.20 13.82
CA VAL A 95 16.11 13.32 13.95
C VAL A 95 15.60 14.06 12.71
N THR A 96 15.74 13.43 11.56
CA THR A 96 15.27 13.96 10.28
C THR A 96 14.00 13.24 9.88
N GLY A 97 12.93 13.81 10.28
CA GLY A 97 11.62 13.65 9.70
C GLY A 97 10.85 14.91 10.05
N VAL A 98 10.97 15.91 9.19
CA VAL A 98 10.14 17.10 9.15
C VAL A 98 9.82 17.71 10.55
N VAL A 99 10.80 18.36 11.14
CA VAL A 99 10.53 19.41 12.11
C VAL A 99 11.16 20.68 11.55
N ASP A 100 10.34 21.54 10.98
CA ASP A 100 10.72 22.91 10.67
C ASP A 100 11.00 23.60 12.01
N PHE A 101 12.27 23.67 12.40
CA PHE A 101 12.70 24.47 13.54
C PHE A 101 12.70 25.95 13.13
N ALA A 102 11.54 26.59 13.24
CA ALA A 102 11.49 28.03 13.36
C ALA A 102 12.05 28.41 14.75
N MET A 103 13.37 28.57 14.83
CA MET A 103 14.02 29.11 16.03
C MET A 103 13.70 30.60 16.11
N SER A 104 12.90 31.02 17.10
CA SER A 104 12.70 32.42 17.42
C SER A 104 14.01 33.08 17.89
N ASP A 105 14.13 34.38 17.66
CA ASP A 105 15.33 35.16 18.04
C ASP A 105 15.65 35.14 19.56
N GLU A 106 14.72 34.71 20.39
CA GLU A 106 14.91 34.56 21.84
C GLU A 106 15.84 33.41 22.25
N VAL A 107 15.98 32.37 21.43
CA VAL A 107 16.92 31.27 21.70
C VAL A 107 18.38 31.71 21.55
N GLN A 108 18.66 32.89 21.02
CA GLN A 108 20.01 33.45 20.90
C GLN A 108 20.59 33.96 22.22
N ARG A 109 19.79 34.07 23.30
CA ARG A 109 20.21 34.63 24.60
C ARG A 109 20.33 33.60 25.71
N ALA A 110 20.27 32.31 25.41
CA ALA A 110 20.53 31.32 26.46
C ALA A 110 22.01 31.33 26.83
N GLU A 111 22.32 31.98 27.93
CA GLU A 111 23.64 32.06 28.57
C GLU A 111 24.02 30.72 29.21
N HIS A 112 24.29 29.69 28.46
CA HIS A 112 24.92 28.48 29.00
C HIS A 112 25.69 27.76 27.88
N GLY A 113 26.87 28.27 27.59
CA GLY A 113 28.03 27.49 27.09
C GLY A 113 27.93 26.71 25.79
N VAL A 114 26.80 26.64 25.11
CA VAL A 114 26.66 25.96 23.83
C VAL A 114 26.77 26.98 22.70
N ARG A 115 27.96 27.09 22.08
CA ARG A 115 28.15 27.87 20.84
C ARG A 115 27.45 27.18 19.70
N VAL A 116 26.26 27.66 19.34
CA VAL A 116 25.58 27.24 18.09
C VAL A 116 26.24 27.97 16.93
N TYR A 117 27.09 27.29 16.18
CA TYR A 117 27.71 27.82 14.97
C TYR A 117 26.70 27.88 13.83
N ARG A 118 26.02 29.01 13.67
CA ARG A 118 24.98 29.22 12.63
C ARG A 118 25.52 29.50 11.23
N ARG A 119 26.76 29.95 11.07
CA ARG A 119 27.24 30.47 9.78
C ARG A 119 27.94 29.48 8.82
N PRO A 120 28.66 28.43 9.24
CA PRO A 120 29.24 27.49 8.28
C PRO A 120 28.22 26.48 7.73
N TRP A 121 27.23 26.07 8.55
CA TRP A 121 26.31 24.97 8.18
C TRP A 121 25.21 25.41 7.21
N ALA A 122 24.68 26.61 7.32
CA ALA A 122 23.68 27.11 6.37
C ALA A 122 24.27 27.27 4.95
N ARG A 123 25.57 27.58 4.84
CA ARG A 123 26.27 27.58 3.55
C ARG A 123 26.68 26.19 3.07
N LEU A 124 27.05 25.29 3.98
CA LEU A 124 27.37 23.90 3.63
C LEU A 124 26.11 23.12 3.26
N VAL A 125 25.01 23.25 4.02
CA VAL A 125 23.74 22.61 3.72
C VAL A 125 23.11 23.23 2.46
N GLY A 126 23.17 24.55 2.29
CA GLY A 126 22.74 25.22 1.05
C GLY A 126 23.64 24.90 -0.15
N GLY A 127 24.94 24.75 0.05
CA GLY A 127 25.90 24.29 -0.97
C GLY A 127 25.77 22.81 -1.26
N TYR A 128 25.54 21.98 -0.25
CA TYR A 128 25.28 20.56 -0.37
C TYR A 128 23.94 20.29 -1.07
N ARG A 129 22.90 21.05 -0.74
CA ARG A 129 21.61 21.02 -1.43
C ARG A 129 21.72 21.48 -2.90
N ARG A 130 22.58 22.42 -3.21
CA ARG A 130 22.79 22.91 -4.58
C ARG A 130 23.68 21.99 -5.44
N VAL A 131 24.60 21.25 -4.82
CA VAL A 131 25.47 20.27 -5.52
C VAL A 131 24.83 18.88 -5.56
N MET A 132 23.98 18.54 -4.58
CA MET A 132 23.30 17.24 -4.45
C MET A 132 21.83 17.28 -4.84
N GLY A 133 21.29 18.43 -5.26
CA GLY A 133 19.88 18.68 -5.47
C GLY A 133 19.23 17.98 -6.66
N GLY A 134 19.93 17.08 -7.34
CA GLY A 134 19.42 16.41 -8.51
C GLY A 134 18.94 14.98 -8.31
N PHE A 135 19.36 14.28 -7.25
CA PHE A 135 19.11 12.85 -7.13
C PHE A 135 18.46 12.43 -5.79
N SER A 136 18.66 13.18 -4.71
CA SER A 136 18.34 12.75 -3.33
C SER A 136 16.85 12.73 -2.97
N GLU A 137 15.99 13.28 -3.81
CA GLU A 137 14.54 13.37 -3.54
C GLU A 137 13.71 12.65 -4.63
N HIS A 138 14.32 11.79 -5.46
CA HIS A 138 13.62 11.17 -6.57
C HIS A 138 13.04 9.80 -6.20
N ILE A 139 11.78 9.64 -6.59
CA ILE A 139 11.03 8.40 -6.53
C ILE A 139 10.82 7.91 -7.95
N ALA A 140 11.12 6.65 -8.22
CA ALA A 140 10.74 6.00 -9.45
C ALA A 140 9.41 5.24 -9.24
N HIS A 141 8.52 5.32 -10.22
CA HIS A 141 7.39 4.43 -10.37
C HIS A 141 7.64 3.54 -11.57
N LEU A 142 7.78 2.23 -11.35
CA LEU A 142 7.91 1.23 -12.39
C LEU A 142 6.56 0.54 -12.61
N ASP A 143 6.18 0.34 -13.87
CA ASP A 143 4.93 -0.28 -14.28
C ASP A 143 5.20 -1.19 -15.49
N MET A 144 4.85 -2.47 -15.38
CA MET A 144 5.07 -3.44 -16.44
C MET A 144 4.09 -3.21 -17.59
N ASP A 145 4.57 -3.28 -18.82
CA ASP A 145 3.77 -3.02 -20.02
C ASP A 145 2.92 -4.21 -20.40
N ALA A 146 1.59 -4.00 -20.42
CA ALA A 146 0.62 -5.05 -20.76
C ALA A 146 0.92 -6.41 -20.09
N PHE A 147 1.27 -6.37 -18.80
CA PHE A 147 1.94 -7.42 -18.03
C PHE A 147 1.45 -8.84 -18.34
N PHE A 148 0.16 -9.13 -18.14
CA PHE A 148 -0.35 -10.48 -18.39
C PHE A 148 -0.16 -10.93 -19.85
N VAL A 149 -0.34 -10.02 -20.80
CA VAL A 149 -0.11 -10.32 -22.21
C VAL A 149 1.36 -10.66 -22.48
N GLU A 150 2.29 -9.90 -21.91
CA GLU A 150 3.72 -10.13 -22.15
C GLU A 150 4.21 -11.41 -21.46
N VAL A 151 3.66 -11.78 -20.31
CA VAL A 151 3.91 -13.09 -19.69
C VAL A 151 3.40 -14.21 -20.59
N GLU A 152 2.19 -14.08 -21.17
CA GLU A 152 1.68 -15.07 -22.12
C GLU A 152 2.51 -15.14 -23.42
N ARG A 153 2.97 -14.01 -23.94
CA ARG A 153 3.84 -13.97 -25.12
C ARG A 153 5.18 -14.67 -24.90
N ARG A 154 5.74 -14.56 -23.69
CA ARG A 154 6.97 -15.28 -23.32
C ARG A 154 6.78 -16.80 -23.36
N ARG A 155 5.60 -17.28 -22.93
CA ARG A 155 5.24 -18.71 -22.93
C ARG A 155 4.79 -19.20 -24.31
N ARG A 156 4.21 -18.30 -25.10
CA ARG A 156 3.62 -18.58 -26.41
C ARG A 156 4.07 -17.53 -27.44
N PRO A 157 5.26 -17.70 -28.02
CA PRO A 157 5.82 -16.75 -28.99
C PRO A 157 4.94 -16.51 -30.22
N ASP A 158 4.03 -17.46 -30.55
CA ASP A 158 3.04 -17.30 -31.62
C ASP A 158 2.05 -16.15 -31.42
N LEU A 159 1.97 -15.59 -30.18
CA LEU A 159 1.15 -14.43 -29.83
C LEU A 159 1.82 -13.09 -30.15
N ILE A 160 3.11 -13.08 -30.46
CA ILE A 160 3.85 -11.85 -30.76
C ILE A 160 3.27 -11.20 -32.03
N GLY A 161 3.04 -9.89 -31.96
CA GLY A 161 2.46 -9.10 -33.05
C GLY A 161 0.95 -9.26 -33.27
N LYS A 162 0.30 -10.18 -32.56
CA LYS A 162 -1.16 -10.34 -32.61
C LYS A 162 -1.87 -9.45 -31.61
N ALA A 163 -3.13 -9.09 -31.91
CA ALA A 163 -4.03 -8.53 -30.94
C ALA A 163 -4.43 -9.61 -29.93
N VAL A 164 -3.94 -9.51 -28.69
CA VAL A 164 -4.17 -10.48 -27.61
C VAL A 164 -5.04 -9.85 -26.53
N LEU A 165 -6.01 -10.61 -26.05
CA LEU A 165 -6.93 -10.26 -24.98
C LEU A 165 -6.79 -11.33 -23.89
N VAL A 166 -6.21 -10.98 -22.75
CA VAL A 166 -6.20 -11.87 -21.59
C VAL A 166 -7.45 -11.58 -20.76
N GLY A 167 -8.23 -12.62 -20.44
CA GLY A 167 -9.45 -12.45 -19.65
C GLY A 167 -10.43 -13.60 -19.80
N GLY A 168 -11.57 -13.50 -19.12
CA GLY A 168 -12.63 -14.50 -19.21
C GLY A 168 -13.18 -14.62 -20.65
N ALA A 169 -13.19 -15.83 -21.21
CA ALA A 169 -13.62 -16.07 -22.57
C ALA A 169 -15.14 -16.04 -22.75
N GLY A 170 -15.92 -16.22 -21.68
CA GLY A 170 -17.38 -16.28 -21.69
C GLY A 170 -18.07 -14.95 -22.00
N ASN A 171 -19.38 -14.98 -22.13
CA ASN A 171 -20.19 -13.81 -22.50
C ASN A 171 -20.15 -12.70 -21.44
N ARG A 172 -19.90 -13.05 -20.17
CA ARG A 172 -19.78 -12.13 -19.04
C ARG A 172 -18.33 -11.85 -18.66
N GLY A 173 -17.37 -12.42 -19.41
CA GLY A 173 -15.96 -12.19 -19.21
C GLY A 173 -15.58 -10.72 -19.44
N VAL A 174 -14.52 -10.29 -18.77
CA VAL A 174 -13.92 -8.97 -18.94
C VAL A 174 -12.46 -9.10 -19.37
N VAL A 175 -11.96 -8.10 -20.06
CA VAL A 175 -10.54 -8.00 -20.43
C VAL A 175 -9.75 -7.62 -19.17
N ALA A 176 -8.89 -8.52 -18.69
CA ALA A 176 -7.95 -8.22 -17.61
C ALA A 176 -6.75 -7.44 -18.16
N SER A 177 -6.17 -7.88 -19.29
CA SER A 177 -5.08 -7.18 -19.97
C SER A 177 -5.24 -7.28 -21.48
N ALA A 178 -4.79 -6.25 -22.20
CA ALA A 178 -4.85 -6.20 -23.66
C ALA A 178 -3.51 -5.78 -24.23
N SER A 179 -3.09 -6.42 -25.32
CA SER A 179 -1.87 -6.05 -26.06
C SER A 179 -1.98 -4.64 -26.65
N TYR A 180 -0.85 -4.03 -26.97
CA TYR A 180 -0.87 -2.70 -27.61
C TYR A 180 -1.53 -2.69 -28.97
N GLU A 181 -1.48 -3.82 -29.72
CA GLU A 181 -2.22 -4.00 -30.97
C GLU A 181 -3.73 -3.91 -30.74
N ALA A 182 -4.23 -4.53 -29.66
CA ALA A 182 -5.64 -4.44 -29.29
C ALA A 182 -6.01 -3.05 -28.75
N ARG A 183 -5.14 -2.45 -27.92
CA ARG A 183 -5.34 -1.09 -27.36
C ARG A 183 -5.45 -0.03 -28.45
N ARG A 184 -4.66 -0.13 -29.54
CA ARG A 184 -4.77 0.76 -30.71
C ARG A 184 -6.13 0.68 -31.43
N ARG A 185 -6.84 -0.44 -31.26
CA ARG A 185 -8.21 -0.62 -31.78
C ARG A 185 -9.30 -0.21 -30.79
N GLY A 186 -8.91 0.41 -29.66
CA GLY A 186 -9.84 0.91 -28.65
C GLY A 186 -10.14 -0.05 -27.50
N VAL A 187 -9.54 -1.24 -27.45
CA VAL A 187 -9.72 -2.16 -26.32
C VAL A 187 -9.07 -1.59 -25.07
N ARG A 188 -9.72 -1.78 -23.90
CA ARG A 188 -9.26 -1.34 -22.58
C ARG A 188 -9.42 -2.49 -21.58
N SER A 189 -8.58 -2.52 -20.53
CA SER A 189 -8.82 -3.36 -19.35
C SER A 189 -10.14 -2.98 -18.68
N GLY A 190 -10.86 -3.98 -18.16
CA GLY A 190 -12.22 -3.81 -17.62
C GLY A 190 -13.34 -3.82 -18.67
N MET A 191 -13.01 -3.77 -19.96
CA MET A 191 -14.01 -3.84 -21.05
C MET A 191 -14.66 -5.22 -21.10
N PRO A 192 -15.99 -5.34 -21.30
CA PRO A 192 -16.64 -6.63 -21.55
C PRO A 192 -16.00 -7.36 -22.75
N MET A 193 -15.70 -8.64 -22.59
CA MET A 193 -15.02 -9.44 -23.63
C MET A 193 -15.79 -9.45 -24.94
N ILE A 194 -17.12 -9.49 -24.90
CA ILE A 194 -17.96 -9.42 -26.10
C ILE A 194 -17.77 -8.12 -26.87
N GLN A 195 -17.58 -7.00 -26.18
CA GLN A 195 -17.31 -5.71 -26.81
C GLN A 195 -15.89 -5.66 -27.37
N ALA A 196 -14.90 -6.16 -26.62
CA ALA A 196 -13.52 -6.23 -27.07
C ALA A 196 -13.37 -7.07 -28.35
N ARG A 197 -14.05 -8.23 -28.43
CA ARG A 197 -14.07 -9.07 -29.64
C ARG A 197 -14.65 -8.37 -30.88
N ARG A 198 -15.63 -7.46 -30.69
CA ARG A 198 -16.17 -6.66 -31.82
C ARG A 198 -15.12 -5.68 -32.35
N LEU A 199 -14.27 -5.12 -31.48
CA LEU A 199 -13.21 -4.19 -31.89
C LEU A 199 -12.03 -4.91 -32.54
N VAL A 200 -11.74 -6.15 -32.14
CA VAL A 200 -10.67 -7.00 -32.66
C VAL A 200 -11.20 -8.41 -32.99
N PRO A 201 -11.96 -8.58 -34.08
CA PRO A 201 -12.61 -9.86 -34.43
C PRO A 201 -11.63 -11.03 -34.60
N HIS A 202 -10.41 -10.75 -35.04
CA HIS A 202 -9.33 -11.73 -35.21
C HIS A 202 -8.36 -11.74 -33.99
N GLY A 203 -8.71 -11.09 -32.88
CA GLY A 203 -7.93 -11.11 -31.67
C GLY A 203 -7.93 -12.48 -31.00
N VAL A 204 -6.78 -12.85 -30.44
CA VAL A 204 -6.63 -14.08 -29.66
C VAL A 204 -7.05 -13.83 -28.22
N VAL A 205 -8.05 -14.58 -27.73
CA VAL A 205 -8.44 -14.55 -26.32
C VAL A 205 -7.68 -15.66 -25.59
N VAL A 206 -7.03 -15.29 -24.49
CA VAL A 206 -6.25 -16.19 -23.65
C VAL A 206 -6.86 -16.16 -22.25
N PRO A 207 -7.24 -17.29 -21.66
CA PRO A 207 -7.63 -17.37 -20.27
C PRO A 207 -6.48 -16.89 -19.36
N PRO A 208 -6.74 -16.20 -18.24
CA PRO A 208 -5.69 -15.74 -17.34
C PRO A 208 -5.08 -16.92 -16.58
N ASP A 209 -3.74 -16.90 -16.44
CA ASP A 209 -2.97 -17.80 -15.58
C ASP A 209 -2.36 -16.98 -14.44
N HIS A 210 -3.11 -16.82 -13.36
CA HIS A 210 -2.69 -16.00 -12.22
C HIS A 210 -1.45 -16.54 -11.50
N SER A 211 -1.18 -17.86 -11.57
CA SER A 211 0.01 -18.44 -10.96
C SER A 211 1.27 -18.03 -11.72
N ALA A 212 1.24 -18.11 -13.06
CA ALA A 212 2.33 -17.65 -13.91
C ALA A 212 2.59 -16.13 -13.78
N TYR A 213 1.52 -15.35 -13.57
CA TYR A 213 1.67 -13.88 -13.38
C TYR A 213 2.28 -13.56 -12.02
N ARG A 214 1.91 -14.30 -10.97
CA ARG A 214 2.51 -14.14 -9.64
C ARG A 214 3.99 -14.51 -9.65
N GLU A 215 4.34 -15.64 -10.23
CA GLU A 215 5.74 -16.06 -10.39
C GLU A 215 6.57 -15.00 -11.14
N ALA A 216 6.05 -14.49 -12.26
CA ALA A 216 6.72 -13.44 -13.02
C ALA A 216 6.85 -12.14 -12.22
N SER A 217 5.81 -11.77 -11.46
CA SER A 217 5.82 -10.63 -10.56
C SER A 217 6.90 -10.76 -9.48
N ASP A 218 6.94 -11.90 -8.78
CA ASP A 218 7.93 -12.14 -7.73
C ASP A 218 9.35 -12.02 -8.24
N ARG A 219 9.63 -12.55 -9.43
CA ARG A 219 10.95 -12.39 -10.09
C ARG A 219 11.25 -10.92 -10.44
N VAL A 220 10.27 -10.13 -10.88
CA VAL A 220 10.46 -8.68 -11.11
C VAL A 220 10.84 -8.00 -9.82
N PHE A 221 10.16 -8.29 -8.71
CA PHE A 221 10.45 -7.66 -7.42
C PHE A 221 11.79 -8.11 -6.84
N GLU A 222 12.20 -9.37 -7.00
CA GLU A 222 13.53 -9.83 -6.62
C GLU A 222 14.64 -9.05 -7.36
N ILE A 223 14.45 -8.76 -8.65
CA ILE A 223 15.38 -7.93 -9.42
C ILE A 223 15.43 -6.51 -8.84
N LEU A 224 14.27 -5.90 -8.52
CA LEU A 224 14.20 -4.54 -7.98
C LEU A 224 14.80 -4.45 -6.57
N ASP A 225 14.56 -5.43 -5.71
CA ASP A 225 15.13 -5.54 -4.36
C ASP A 225 16.69 -5.64 -4.42
N GLY A 226 17.23 -6.15 -5.51
CA GLY A 226 18.67 -6.15 -5.78
C GLY A 226 19.26 -4.75 -6.02
N PHE A 227 18.46 -3.74 -6.37
CA PHE A 227 18.90 -2.36 -6.53
C PHE A 227 18.84 -1.57 -5.22
N THR A 228 17.75 -1.69 -4.48
CA THR A 228 17.49 -0.96 -3.24
C THR A 228 16.51 -1.73 -2.34
N PRO A 229 16.67 -1.68 -1.01
CA PRO A 229 15.68 -2.25 -0.09
C PRO A 229 14.39 -1.43 0.01
N SER A 230 14.35 -0.24 -0.59
CA SER A 230 13.21 0.68 -0.53
C SER A 230 12.29 0.50 -1.74
N VAL A 231 11.78 -0.71 -1.93
CA VAL A 231 10.81 -1.07 -2.96
C VAL A 231 9.45 -1.29 -2.31
N GLU A 232 8.45 -0.52 -2.72
CA GLU A 232 7.07 -0.67 -2.28
C GLU A 232 6.22 -1.26 -3.39
N ARG A 233 5.77 -2.49 -3.21
CA ARG A 233 4.85 -3.18 -4.13
C ARG A 233 3.46 -2.53 -4.06
N VAL A 234 2.97 -2.01 -5.17
CA VAL A 234 1.62 -1.43 -5.30
C VAL A 234 0.63 -2.47 -5.82
N SER A 235 1.07 -3.26 -6.79
CA SER A 235 0.32 -4.36 -7.39
C SER A 235 1.27 -5.47 -7.86
N VAL A 236 0.77 -6.44 -8.62
CA VAL A 236 1.60 -7.49 -9.23
C VAL A 236 2.54 -6.96 -10.33
N ASP A 237 2.30 -5.76 -10.83
CA ASP A 237 2.99 -5.17 -11.98
C ASP A 237 3.48 -3.74 -11.75
N GLU A 238 3.28 -3.16 -10.55
CA GLU A 238 3.64 -1.79 -10.22
C GLU A 238 4.42 -1.69 -8.91
N ALA A 239 5.44 -0.83 -8.87
CA ALA A 239 6.20 -0.49 -7.66
C ALA A 239 6.55 0.99 -7.58
N PHE A 240 6.58 1.53 -6.35
CA PHE A 240 7.36 2.73 -6.04
C PHE A 240 8.72 2.33 -5.49
N ILE A 241 9.75 3.05 -5.90
CA ILE A 241 11.15 2.76 -5.59
C ILE A 241 11.81 4.07 -5.17
N ASP A 242 12.29 4.14 -3.94
CA ASP A 242 13.15 5.26 -3.53
C ASP A 242 14.54 5.05 -4.13
N ILE A 243 14.90 5.92 -5.06
CA ILE A 243 16.19 5.89 -5.73
C ILE A 243 17.18 6.93 -5.18
N GLY A 244 16.78 7.74 -4.20
CA GLY A 244 17.62 8.78 -3.60
C GLY A 244 18.94 8.25 -3.04
N GLY A 245 18.93 7.04 -2.46
CA GLY A 245 20.13 6.36 -1.97
C GLY A 245 21.10 5.90 -3.07
N LEU A 246 20.64 5.77 -4.31
CA LEU A 246 21.42 5.20 -5.43
C LEU A 246 22.29 6.24 -6.17
N ARG A 247 22.30 7.48 -5.73
CA ARG A 247 23.05 8.60 -6.36
C ARG A 247 24.57 8.40 -6.48
N LEU A 248 25.14 7.52 -5.67
CA LEU A 248 26.57 7.21 -5.75
C LEU A 248 26.88 6.10 -6.76
N HIS A 249 25.87 5.39 -7.24
CA HIS A 249 26.01 4.25 -8.14
C HIS A 249 25.61 4.59 -9.58
N TYR A 250 24.84 5.65 -9.79
CA TYR A 250 24.31 6.04 -11.10
C TYR A 250 24.52 7.53 -11.36
N GLU A 251 24.84 7.88 -12.61
CA GLU A 251 25.11 9.24 -13.05
C GLU A 251 23.88 10.16 -12.98
N SER A 252 22.68 9.58 -13.13
CA SER A 252 21.42 10.31 -13.13
C SER A 252 20.25 9.42 -12.73
N PRO A 253 19.11 10.00 -12.30
CA PRO A 253 17.86 9.27 -12.08
C PRO A 253 17.45 8.45 -13.31
N ARG A 254 17.62 9.01 -14.50
CA ARG A 254 17.36 8.33 -15.78
C ARG A 254 18.21 7.08 -15.93
N ALA A 255 19.53 7.17 -15.73
CA ALA A 255 20.44 6.04 -15.86
C ALA A 255 20.08 4.91 -14.87
N CYS A 256 19.63 5.25 -13.67
CA CYS A 256 19.13 4.27 -12.69
C CYS A 256 17.89 3.53 -13.22
N GLY A 257 16.87 4.27 -13.69
CA GLY A 257 15.65 3.67 -14.24
C GLY A 257 15.91 2.84 -15.49
N GLU A 258 16.83 3.25 -16.37
CA GLU A 258 17.24 2.49 -17.56
C GLU A 258 17.91 1.17 -17.17
N LYS A 259 18.72 1.15 -16.11
CA LYS A 259 19.36 -0.08 -15.61
C LYS A 259 18.35 -1.05 -15.02
N MET A 260 17.37 -0.57 -14.25
CA MET A 260 16.28 -1.40 -13.73
C MET A 260 15.49 -2.07 -14.88
N ARG A 261 15.05 -1.28 -15.86
CA ARG A 261 14.37 -1.79 -17.06
C ARG A 261 15.20 -2.80 -17.84
N ALA A 262 16.48 -2.50 -18.03
CA ALA A 262 17.40 -3.39 -18.74
C ALA A 262 17.61 -4.72 -18.01
N ALA A 263 17.69 -4.72 -16.66
CA ALA A 263 17.81 -5.94 -15.87
C ALA A 263 16.54 -6.82 -16.00
N ILE A 264 15.36 -6.23 -15.83
CA ILE A 264 14.08 -6.94 -16.00
C ILE A 264 13.98 -7.53 -17.42
N ARG A 265 14.34 -6.77 -18.43
CA ARG A 265 14.32 -7.22 -19.80
C ARG A 265 15.30 -8.37 -20.07
N ALA A 266 16.53 -8.26 -19.54
CA ALA A 266 17.57 -9.27 -19.72
C ALA A 266 17.19 -10.62 -19.10
N GLU A 267 16.62 -10.59 -17.88
CA GLU A 267 16.28 -11.81 -17.16
C GLU A 267 14.92 -12.39 -17.54
N LEU A 268 13.93 -11.52 -17.75
CA LEU A 268 12.53 -11.95 -17.90
C LEU A 268 11.97 -11.73 -19.31
N SER A 269 12.66 -10.98 -20.17
CA SER A 269 12.17 -10.56 -21.49
C SER A 269 10.84 -9.78 -21.41
N LEU A 270 10.59 -9.11 -20.29
CA LEU A 270 9.39 -8.32 -20.04
C LEU A 270 9.68 -6.83 -20.22
N PRO A 271 8.85 -6.09 -20.98
CA PRO A 271 8.96 -4.64 -21.09
C PRO A 271 8.36 -3.94 -19.86
N SER A 272 8.96 -2.82 -19.48
CA SER A 272 8.46 -1.98 -18.40
C SER A 272 8.64 -0.49 -18.71
N SER A 273 7.77 0.34 -18.16
CA SER A 273 7.86 1.79 -18.26
C SER A 273 8.11 2.42 -16.89
N VAL A 274 8.96 3.45 -16.86
CA VAL A 274 9.40 4.09 -15.61
C VAL A 274 9.14 5.58 -15.68
N GLY A 275 8.47 6.11 -14.64
CA GLY A 275 8.36 7.53 -14.37
C GLY A 275 9.20 7.91 -13.16
N ILE A 276 9.94 8.99 -13.23
CA ILE A 276 10.78 9.46 -12.13
C ILE A 276 10.44 10.92 -11.84
N ALA A 277 10.21 11.23 -10.57
CA ALA A 277 9.89 12.57 -10.10
C ALA A 277 10.24 12.71 -8.62
N THR A 278 10.01 13.90 -8.04
CA THR A 278 10.19 14.13 -6.60
C THR A 278 8.97 13.72 -5.78
N THR A 279 7.83 13.42 -6.41
CA THR A 279 6.62 12.95 -5.74
C THR A 279 6.08 11.67 -6.39
N ARG A 280 5.44 10.83 -5.58
CA ARG A 280 4.82 9.55 -6.03
C ARG A 280 3.74 9.79 -7.09
N LEU A 281 2.91 10.84 -6.90
CA LEU A 281 1.88 11.22 -7.85
C LEU A 281 2.46 11.46 -9.23
N VAL A 282 3.46 12.32 -9.30
CA VAL A 282 4.08 12.72 -10.58
C VAL A 282 4.85 11.56 -11.18
N ALA A 283 5.58 10.76 -10.39
CA ALA A 283 6.28 9.58 -10.85
C ALA A 283 5.31 8.55 -11.48
N LYS A 284 4.14 8.30 -10.84
CA LYS A 284 3.13 7.39 -11.37
C LYS A 284 2.50 7.92 -12.67
N MET A 285 2.21 9.21 -12.76
CA MET A 285 1.70 9.81 -13.98
C MET A 285 2.74 9.79 -15.10
N ALA A 286 4.00 10.05 -14.76
CA ALA A 286 5.11 9.99 -15.71
C ALA A 286 5.34 8.58 -16.26
N SER A 287 5.24 7.52 -15.44
CA SER A 287 5.37 6.14 -15.92
C SER A 287 4.26 5.76 -16.91
N ARG A 288 3.02 6.26 -16.66
CA ARG A 288 1.90 6.09 -17.59
C ARG A 288 2.14 6.77 -18.93
N ASP A 289 2.68 7.99 -18.91
CA ASP A 289 2.99 8.75 -20.12
C ASP A 289 4.22 8.20 -20.85
N ALA A 290 5.11 7.52 -20.13
CA ALA A 290 6.27 6.83 -20.71
C ALA A 290 5.90 5.56 -21.49
N LYS A 291 4.69 5.01 -21.33
CA LYS A 291 4.24 3.77 -22.01
C LYS A 291 4.08 3.94 -23.52
N PRO A 292 4.44 2.95 -24.31
CA PRO A 292 5.07 1.69 -23.93
C PRO A 292 6.59 1.78 -23.86
N ASP A 293 7.16 0.94 -22.99
CA ASP A 293 8.59 0.63 -22.94
C ASP A 293 9.50 1.87 -22.90
N GLY A 294 9.08 2.86 -22.10
CA GLY A 294 9.69 4.16 -22.01
C GLY A 294 10.19 4.53 -20.61
N ILE A 295 10.85 5.67 -20.55
CA ILE A 295 11.24 6.34 -19.32
C ILE A 295 11.00 7.84 -19.44
N LEU A 296 10.34 8.41 -18.45
CA LEU A 296 10.09 9.84 -18.35
C LEU A 296 10.55 10.36 -16.98
N VAL A 297 11.45 11.33 -17.00
CA VAL A 297 11.93 12.02 -15.79
C VAL A 297 11.34 13.41 -15.78
N ILE A 298 10.70 13.77 -14.69
CA ILE A 298 10.19 15.12 -14.41
C ILE A 298 11.17 15.78 -13.44
N GLU A 299 11.82 16.84 -13.91
CA GLU A 299 12.84 17.55 -13.15
C GLU A 299 12.24 18.23 -11.91
N ALA A 300 13.00 18.24 -10.82
CA ALA A 300 12.59 18.89 -9.58
C ALA A 300 12.22 20.36 -9.79
N GLY A 301 11.06 20.75 -9.28
CA GLY A 301 10.50 22.10 -9.41
C GLY A 301 9.69 22.31 -10.69
N THR A 302 9.56 21.30 -11.57
CA THR A 302 8.72 21.38 -12.78
C THR A 302 7.43 20.56 -12.69
N GLU A 303 7.17 19.93 -11.53
CA GLU A 303 6.07 19.01 -11.30
C GLU A 303 4.71 19.66 -11.60
N LEU A 304 4.48 20.88 -11.12
CA LEU A 304 3.24 21.59 -11.36
C LEU A 304 3.06 21.98 -12.84
N HIS A 305 4.16 22.33 -13.51
CA HIS A 305 4.13 22.60 -14.95
C HIS A 305 3.74 21.35 -15.76
N TYR A 306 4.17 20.18 -15.30
CA TYR A 306 3.79 18.89 -15.88
C TYR A 306 2.34 18.50 -15.55
N LEU A 307 1.88 18.76 -14.31
CA LEU A 307 0.57 18.33 -13.82
C LEU A 307 -0.59 19.18 -14.36
N HIS A 308 -0.46 20.52 -14.30
CA HIS A 308 -1.59 21.43 -14.52
C HIS A 308 -2.26 21.30 -15.89
N PRO A 309 -1.55 21.06 -17.02
CA PRO A 309 -2.20 20.89 -18.32
C PRO A 309 -2.84 19.51 -18.51
N LYS A 310 -2.68 18.57 -17.58
CA LYS A 310 -3.29 17.24 -17.67
C LYS A 310 -4.79 17.30 -17.41
N HIS A 311 -5.56 16.48 -18.15
CA HIS A 311 -6.96 16.26 -17.80
C HIS A 311 -7.10 15.68 -16.39
N VAL A 312 -8.10 16.13 -15.65
CA VAL A 312 -8.32 15.73 -14.24
C VAL A 312 -8.53 14.23 -14.09
N GLU A 313 -9.05 13.55 -15.11
CA GLU A 313 -9.18 12.09 -15.16
C GLU A 313 -7.85 11.34 -15.16
N ALA A 314 -6.75 12.03 -15.46
CA ALA A 314 -5.42 11.44 -15.41
C ALA A 314 -4.92 11.27 -13.96
N LEU A 315 -5.49 12.01 -13.01
CA LEU A 315 -5.14 11.90 -11.59
C LEU A 315 -5.52 10.53 -11.03
N TRP A 316 -4.64 9.99 -10.21
CA TRP A 316 -4.91 8.75 -9.51
C TRP A 316 -6.10 8.91 -8.55
N GLY A 317 -7.00 7.91 -8.52
CA GLY A 317 -8.21 7.96 -7.71
C GLY A 317 -9.40 8.70 -8.32
N VAL A 318 -9.23 9.31 -9.50
CA VAL A 318 -10.34 9.93 -10.25
C VAL A 318 -10.97 8.90 -11.18
N GLY A 319 -11.98 8.18 -10.67
CA GLY A 319 -12.81 7.28 -11.46
C GLY A 319 -14.00 8.00 -12.12
N GLN A 320 -14.77 7.25 -12.91
CA GLN A 320 -15.90 7.78 -13.69
C GLN A 320 -16.92 8.59 -12.84
N ALA A 321 -17.25 8.11 -11.62
CA ALA A 321 -18.20 8.80 -10.74
C ALA A 321 -17.64 10.13 -10.19
N THR A 322 -16.33 10.17 -9.88
CA THR A 322 -15.65 11.40 -9.46
C THR A 322 -15.56 12.37 -10.62
N ARG A 323 -15.17 11.88 -11.80
CA ARG A 323 -15.10 12.65 -13.04
C ARG A 323 -16.41 13.37 -13.34
N ALA A 324 -17.55 12.66 -13.34
CA ALA A 324 -18.84 13.27 -13.62
C ALA A 324 -19.15 14.46 -12.70
N ARG A 325 -18.85 14.34 -11.38
CA ARG A 325 -19.05 15.44 -10.42
C ARG A 325 -18.13 16.63 -10.66
N ILE A 326 -16.92 16.38 -11.16
CA ILE A 326 -15.92 17.42 -11.43
C ILE A 326 -16.28 18.15 -12.73
N GLU A 327 -16.73 17.43 -13.75
CA GLU A 327 -17.18 18.00 -15.04
C GLU A 327 -18.38 18.94 -14.86
N GLU A 328 -19.32 18.65 -13.94
CA GLU A 328 -20.42 19.55 -13.57
C GLU A 328 -19.95 20.92 -13.03
N LEU A 329 -18.70 21.00 -12.55
CA LEU A 329 -18.09 22.24 -12.08
C LEU A 329 -17.32 22.99 -13.19
N GLY A 330 -17.24 22.44 -14.40
CA GLY A 330 -16.44 22.99 -15.49
C GLY A 330 -14.93 22.78 -15.30
N ILE A 331 -14.50 21.81 -14.47
CA ILE A 331 -13.10 21.47 -14.26
C ILE A 331 -12.71 20.41 -15.29
N GLU A 332 -11.83 20.75 -16.21
CA GLU A 332 -11.31 19.83 -17.24
C GLU A 332 -9.88 19.40 -16.95
N THR A 333 -9.05 20.34 -16.50
CA THR A 333 -7.63 20.13 -16.22
C THR A 333 -7.33 20.14 -14.72
N VAL A 334 -6.17 19.61 -14.36
CA VAL A 334 -5.67 19.68 -12.97
C VAL A 334 -5.48 21.15 -12.54
N GLY A 335 -5.05 22.02 -13.46
CA GLY A 335 -4.90 23.45 -13.20
C GLY A 335 -6.20 24.16 -12.87
N ASP A 336 -7.34 23.74 -13.45
CA ASP A 336 -8.64 24.35 -13.18
C ASP A 336 -9.08 24.15 -11.73
N ILE A 337 -8.61 23.08 -11.06
CA ILE A 337 -8.89 22.83 -9.64
C ILE A 337 -8.44 24.02 -8.78
N LEU A 338 -7.32 24.67 -9.15
CA LEU A 338 -6.75 25.80 -8.40
C LEU A 338 -7.65 27.05 -8.41
N THR A 339 -8.57 27.15 -9.36
CA THR A 339 -9.53 28.27 -9.43
C THR A 339 -10.63 28.19 -8.38
N PHE A 340 -10.77 27.02 -7.72
CA PHE A 340 -11.77 26.78 -6.69
C PHE A 340 -11.15 26.85 -5.30
N PRO A 341 -11.78 27.56 -4.34
CA PRO A 341 -11.43 27.44 -2.94
C PRO A 341 -11.63 25.98 -2.45
N ARG A 342 -10.69 25.48 -1.62
CA ARG A 342 -10.75 24.10 -1.08
C ARG A 342 -12.14 23.74 -0.54
N ASP A 343 -12.73 24.62 0.27
CA ASP A 343 -14.03 24.37 0.90
C ASP A 343 -15.18 24.26 -0.10
N THR A 344 -15.09 24.97 -1.21
CA THR A 344 -16.09 24.89 -2.29
C THR A 344 -15.97 23.55 -3.00
N LEU A 345 -14.76 23.12 -3.31
CA LEU A 345 -14.51 21.80 -3.91
C LEU A 345 -14.99 20.67 -2.99
N VAL A 346 -14.65 20.72 -1.71
CA VAL A 346 -15.09 19.76 -0.69
C VAL A 346 -16.61 19.67 -0.60
N ARG A 347 -17.31 20.79 -0.55
CA ARG A 347 -18.79 20.81 -0.52
C ARG A 347 -19.43 20.18 -1.77
N ARG A 348 -18.80 20.27 -2.92
CA ARG A 348 -19.35 19.78 -4.21
C ARG A 348 -19.06 18.30 -4.45
N VAL A 349 -17.84 17.84 -4.17
CA VAL A 349 -17.41 16.46 -4.50
C VAL A 349 -17.27 15.55 -3.27
N GLY A 350 -17.43 16.08 -2.06
CA GLY A 350 -17.28 15.39 -0.78
C GLY A 350 -15.90 15.62 -0.15
N GLU A 351 -15.81 15.48 1.19
CA GLU A 351 -14.62 15.83 1.98
C GLU A 351 -13.35 15.11 1.49
N ALA A 352 -13.38 13.78 1.45
CA ALA A 352 -12.20 12.99 1.09
C ALA A 352 -11.71 13.29 -0.34
N VAL A 353 -12.63 13.30 -1.31
CA VAL A 353 -12.29 13.52 -2.73
C VAL A 353 -11.86 14.96 -2.96
N GLY A 354 -12.56 15.94 -2.38
CA GLY A 354 -12.23 17.35 -2.54
C GLY A 354 -10.87 17.71 -1.94
N ALA A 355 -10.57 17.19 -0.73
CA ALA A 355 -9.28 17.38 -0.09
C ALA A 355 -8.15 16.72 -0.90
N MET A 356 -8.37 15.51 -1.41
CA MET A 356 -7.43 14.78 -2.25
C MET A 356 -7.10 15.57 -3.54
N LEU A 357 -8.12 15.97 -4.28
CA LEU A 357 -7.96 16.70 -5.55
C LEU A 357 -7.23 18.03 -5.34
N TRP A 358 -7.63 18.77 -4.30
CA TRP A 358 -7.00 20.05 -3.98
C TRP A 358 -5.51 19.87 -3.62
N SER A 359 -5.19 18.86 -2.80
CA SER A 359 -3.80 18.52 -2.48
C SER A 359 -2.98 18.16 -3.72
N MET A 360 -3.51 17.26 -4.58
CA MET A 360 -2.84 16.82 -5.80
C MET A 360 -2.59 17.99 -6.77
N ALA A 361 -3.55 18.91 -6.92
CA ALA A 361 -3.37 20.10 -7.77
C ALA A 361 -2.26 21.05 -7.28
N HIS A 362 -1.93 21.00 -5.98
CA HIS A 362 -0.79 21.70 -5.38
C HIS A 362 0.49 20.85 -5.32
N GLY A 363 0.52 19.70 -6.00
CA GLY A 363 1.68 18.80 -6.00
C GLY A 363 1.81 17.93 -4.74
N GLY A 364 0.79 17.93 -3.88
CA GLY A 364 0.78 17.10 -2.67
C GLY A 364 0.41 15.63 -2.95
N GLU A 365 0.70 14.77 -2.00
CA GLU A 365 0.51 13.31 -2.07
C GLU A 365 -0.67 12.80 -1.22
N ALA A 366 -1.70 13.61 -0.99
CA ALA A 366 -2.84 13.21 -0.18
C ALA A 366 -3.49 11.93 -0.74
N GLY A 367 -3.60 10.92 0.10
CA GLY A 367 -4.14 9.61 -0.27
C GLY A 367 -3.12 8.66 -0.92
N MET A 368 -1.86 9.07 -1.10
CA MET A 368 -0.77 8.23 -1.62
C MET A 368 0.27 7.83 -0.55
N ALA A 369 0.05 8.23 0.70
CA ALA A 369 0.93 7.80 1.78
C ALA A 369 0.95 6.27 1.84
N ALA A 370 2.16 5.68 1.87
CA ALA A 370 2.36 4.31 2.29
C ALA A 370 1.98 4.19 3.78
N GLU A 371 0.69 4.15 4.06
CA GLU A 371 0.29 3.41 5.25
C GLU A 371 0.70 1.97 4.96
N THR A 372 1.47 1.36 5.84
CA THR A 372 1.59 -0.10 5.91
C THR A 372 0.16 -0.61 5.80
N ALA A 373 -0.18 -1.10 4.61
CA ALA A 373 -1.56 -1.38 4.27
C ALA A 373 -1.99 -2.59 5.09
N THR A 374 -2.56 -2.33 6.27
CA THR A 374 -3.22 -3.38 7.05
C THR A 374 -4.36 -3.90 6.20
N THR A 375 -4.39 -5.20 5.99
CA THR A 375 -5.49 -5.86 5.28
C THR A 375 -6.80 -5.50 5.98
N ARG A 376 -7.67 -4.76 5.29
CA ARG A 376 -8.94 -4.27 5.86
C ARG A 376 -10.06 -5.28 5.72
N SER A 377 -10.06 -6.05 4.64
CA SER A 377 -11.06 -7.09 4.36
C SER A 377 -10.48 -8.19 3.48
N ILE A 378 -11.05 -9.38 3.59
CA ILE A 378 -10.79 -10.52 2.72
C ILE A 378 -12.14 -10.96 2.14
N SER A 379 -12.24 -11.14 0.83
CA SER A 379 -13.51 -11.49 0.19
C SER A 379 -13.34 -12.50 -0.95
N VAL A 380 -14.44 -13.19 -1.24
CA VAL A 380 -14.62 -14.08 -2.39
C VAL A 380 -15.86 -13.64 -3.11
N GLU A 381 -15.79 -13.38 -4.41
CA GLU A 381 -16.98 -13.07 -5.22
C GLU A 381 -16.84 -13.68 -6.63
N GLN A 382 -17.95 -14.06 -7.21
CA GLN A 382 -18.02 -14.64 -8.55
C GLN A 382 -19.19 -14.09 -9.35
N THR A 383 -18.92 -13.76 -10.61
CA THR A 383 -19.96 -13.48 -11.61
C THR A 383 -20.23 -14.76 -12.40
N TYR A 384 -21.46 -15.23 -12.40
CA TYR A 384 -21.86 -16.46 -13.05
C TYR A 384 -22.13 -16.25 -14.53
N GLU A 385 -21.85 -17.24 -15.37
CA GLU A 385 -22.11 -17.18 -16.82
C GLU A 385 -23.62 -17.10 -17.11
N THR A 386 -24.44 -17.82 -16.31
CA THR A 386 -25.89 -17.73 -16.27
C THR A 386 -26.35 -17.31 -14.88
N ASP A 387 -27.47 -16.59 -14.78
CA ASP A 387 -27.98 -16.16 -13.48
C ASP A 387 -28.42 -17.35 -12.63
N LEU A 388 -28.06 -17.34 -11.35
CA LEU A 388 -28.59 -18.32 -10.40
C LEU A 388 -30.06 -17.98 -10.12
N THR A 389 -30.95 -18.93 -10.32
CA THR A 389 -32.40 -18.71 -10.18
C THR A 389 -33.05 -19.58 -9.11
N THR A 390 -32.33 -20.57 -8.58
CA THR A 390 -32.85 -21.46 -7.54
C THR A 390 -32.10 -21.24 -6.22
N GLU A 391 -32.81 -21.37 -5.10
CA GLU A 391 -32.22 -21.28 -3.76
C GLU A 391 -31.10 -22.30 -3.58
N ASP A 392 -31.29 -23.54 -4.05
CA ASP A 392 -30.26 -24.59 -3.96
C ASP A 392 -28.98 -24.23 -4.71
N SER A 393 -29.07 -23.64 -5.92
CA SER A 393 -27.88 -23.18 -6.66
C SER A 393 -27.16 -22.05 -5.93
N MET A 394 -27.92 -21.10 -5.34
CA MET A 394 -27.35 -19.99 -4.57
C MET A 394 -26.68 -20.48 -3.29
N GLU A 395 -27.31 -21.43 -2.57
CA GLU A 395 -26.74 -21.99 -1.35
C GLU A 395 -25.47 -22.82 -1.61
N ARG A 396 -25.41 -23.56 -2.73
CA ARG A 396 -24.18 -24.28 -3.14
C ARG A 396 -23.03 -23.31 -3.37
N GLU A 397 -23.28 -22.23 -4.11
CA GLU A 397 -22.27 -21.20 -4.34
C GLU A 397 -21.84 -20.50 -3.04
N LEU A 398 -22.80 -20.19 -2.16
CA LEU A 398 -22.47 -19.62 -0.84
C LEU A 398 -21.59 -20.57 -0.02
N LEU A 399 -21.86 -21.88 -0.06
CA LEU A 399 -21.06 -22.88 0.63
C LEU A 399 -19.63 -22.92 0.08
N ALA A 400 -19.47 -22.90 -1.26
CA ALA A 400 -18.18 -22.85 -1.91
C ALA A 400 -17.41 -21.56 -1.58
N HIS A 401 -18.13 -20.41 -1.54
CA HIS A 401 -17.52 -19.14 -1.15
C HIS A 401 -17.13 -19.09 0.32
N ALA A 402 -17.93 -19.69 1.22
CA ALA A 402 -17.63 -19.77 2.64
C ALA A 402 -16.37 -20.61 2.89
N ASP A 403 -16.21 -21.73 2.20
CA ASP A 403 -15.00 -22.56 2.27
C ASP A 403 -13.76 -21.80 1.78
N LYS A 404 -13.88 -21.11 0.63
CA LYS A 404 -12.77 -20.30 0.09
C LYS A 404 -12.42 -19.11 1.00
N LEU A 405 -13.43 -18.42 1.55
CA LEU A 405 -13.19 -17.28 2.44
C LEU A 405 -12.53 -17.74 3.75
N SER A 406 -13.03 -18.84 4.33
CA SER A 406 -12.48 -19.45 5.54
C SER A 406 -10.99 -19.82 5.34
N ALA A 407 -10.65 -20.49 4.23
CA ALA A 407 -9.27 -20.82 3.90
C ALA A 407 -8.40 -19.56 3.74
N ARG A 408 -8.89 -18.52 3.03
CA ARG A 408 -8.16 -17.24 2.86
C ARG A 408 -7.91 -16.52 4.19
N LEU A 409 -8.91 -16.51 5.09
CA LEU A 409 -8.77 -15.92 6.42
C LEU A 409 -7.68 -16.62 7.23
N ARG A 410 -7.71 -17.96 7.31
CA ARG A 410 -6.70 -18.74 8.03
C ARG A 410 -5.31 -18.58 7.42
N HIS A 411 -5.18 -18.68 6.11
CA HIS A 411 -3.90 -18.52 5.44
C HIS A 411 -3.27 -17.14 5.69
N ALA A 412 -4.12 -16.11 5.76
CA ALA A 412 -3.71 -14.75 6.08
C ALA A 412 -3.56 -14.50 7.60
N ARG A 413 -3.85 -15.52 8.46
CA ARG A 413 -3.82 -15.45 9.92
C ARG A 413 -4.76 -14.40 10.51
N TYR A 414 -5.96 -14.29 9.93
CA TYR A 414 -7.03 -13.39 10.39
C TYR A 414 -8.30 -14.14 10.73
N VAL A 415 -9.09 -13.53 11.61
CA VAL A 415 -10.51 -13.84 11.85
C VAL A 415 -11.32 -12.57 11.55
N ALA A 416 -12.58 -12.72 11.15
CA ALA A 416 -13.43 -11.60 10.76
C ALA A 416 -14.49 -11.32 11.82
N SER A 417 -14.63 -10.06 12.23
CA SER A 417 -15.70 -9.62 13.14
C SER A 417 -17.02 -9.41 12.41
N THR A 418 -17.01 -9.15 11.12
CA THR A 418 -18.20 -8.88 10.32
C THR A 418 -18.18 -9.68 9.04
N ILE A 419 -19.27 -10.34 8.72
CA ILE A 419 -19.49 -10.98 7.41
C ILE A 419 -20.45 -10.13 6.60
N THR A 420 -20.03 -9.84 5.37
CA THR A 420 -20.78 -9.07 4.37
C THR A 420 -21.15 -9.96 3.19
N LEU A 421 -22.46 -10.13 2.94
CA LEU A 421 -22.97 -10.72 1.71
C LEU A 421 -23.17 -9.61 0.67
N LYS A 422 -22.69 -9.86 -0.56
CA LYS A 422 -22.89 -9.00 -1.75
C LYS A 422 -23.66 -9.77 -2.80
N VAL A 423 -24.79 -9.21 -3.25
CA VAL A 423 -25.62 -9.77 -4.32
C VAL A 423 -25.76 -8.73 -5.41
N ARG A 424 -25.45 -9.11 -6.65
CA ARG A 424 -25.78 -8.31 -7.83
C ARG A 424 -26.81 -9.02 -8.68
N TYR A 425 -27.90 -8.33 -8.97
CA TYR A 425 -28.98 -8.84 -9.81
C TYR A 425 -28.66 -8.70 -11.32
N PRO A 426 -29.45 -9.34 -12.21
CA PRO A 426 -29.27 -9.24 -13.66
C PRO A 426 -29.29 -7.82 -14.22
N ASP A 427 -30.05 -6.92 -13.62
CA ASP A 427 -30.12 -5.50 -13.96
C ASP A 427 -28.96 -4.65 -13.42
N PHE A 428 -27.91 -5.29 -12.89
CA PHE A 428 -26.74 -4.68 -12.25
C PHE A 428 -27.00 -3.96 -10.93
N THR A 429 -28.23 -3.95 -10.41
CA THR A 429 -28.47 -3.48 -9.04
C THR A 429 -27.70 -4.35 -8.05
N THR A 430 -26.90 -3.72 -7.20
CA THR A 430 -26.10 -4.42 -6.18
C THR A 430 -26.64 -4.09 -4.80
N VAL A 431 -26.83 -5.10 -3.99
CA VAL A 431 -27.22 -4.98 -2.58
C VAL A 431 -26.19 -5.67 -1.69
N SER A 432 -25.93 -5.12 -0.51
CA SER A 432 -25.09 -5.76 0.51
C SER A 432 -25.89 -5.92 1.80
N ARG A 433 -25.60 -6.99 2.53
CA ARG A 433 -26.15 -7.28 3.87
C ARG A 433 -24.99 -7.69 4.77
N THR A 434 -24.97 -7.20 5.98
CA THR A 434 -23.90 -7.45 6.94
C THR A 434 -24.42 -8.08 8.21
N HIS A 435 -23.55 -8.84 8.87
CA HIS A 435 -23.74 -9.32 10.24
C HIS A 435 -22.41 -9.19 10.99
N THR A 436 -22.47 -8.56 12.16
CA THR A 436 -21.33 -8.43 13.06
C THR A 436 -21.50 -9.41 14.22
N PHE A 437 -20.48 -10.21 14.46
CA PHE A 437 -20.45 -11.21 15.52
C PHE A 437 -19.97 -10.61 16.84
N ALA A 438 -20.36 -11.19 17.95
CA ALA A 438 -19.84 -10.85 19.27
C ALA A 438 -18.37 -11.31 19.44
N ALA A 439 -18.03 -12.49 18.88
CA ALA A 439 -16.67 -12.99 18.77
C ALA A 439 -16.31 -13.15 17.28
N PRO A 440 -15.10 -12.77 16.85
CA PRO A 440 -14.68 -12.92 15.45
C PRO A 440 -14.66 -14.39 15.01
N VAL A 441 -14.98 -14.66 13.75
CA VAL A 441 -15.11 -16.01 13.16
C VAL A 441 -14.16 -16.24 12.01
N SER A 442 -13.74 -17.51 11.81
CA SER A 442 -13.03 -17.98 10.61
C SER A 442 -13.59 -19.30 10.07
N SER A 443 -14.49 -19.94 10.82
CA SER A 443 -15.08 -21.24 10.44
C SER A 443 -15.98 -21.11 9.22
N SER A 444 -15.80 -22.01 8.26
CA SER A 444 -16.59 -22.01 7.04
C SER A 444 -18.07 -22.33 7.30
N ALA A 445 -18.37 -23.11 8.34
CA ALA A 445 -19.75 -23.44 8.73
C ALA A 445 -20.50 -22.21 9.23
N GLU A 446 -19.87 -21.42 10.12
CA GLU A 446 -20.48 -20.19 10.65
C GLU A 446 -20.64 -19.11 9.57
N ILE A 447 -19.61 -18.97 8.71
CA ILE A 447 -19.67 -18.05 7.57
C ILE A 447 -20.82 -18.42 6.64
N PHE A 448 -20.98 -19.71 6.32
CA PHE A 448 -22.06 -20.19 5.47
C PHE A 448 -23.43 -19.95 6.10
N ASP A 449 -23.62 -20.30 7.37
CA ASP A 449 -24.89 -20.14 8.06
C ASP A 449 -25.36 -18.69 8.13
N ILE A 450 -24.42 -17.76 8.36
CA ILE A 450 -24.79 -16.34 8.36
C ILE A 450 -25.03 -15.83 6.95
N ALA A 451 -24.21 -16.22 5.96
CA ALA A 451 -24.38 -15.80 4.57
C ALA A 451 -25.74 -16.25 4.02
N ARG A 452 -26.17 -17.48 4.34
CA ARG A 452 -27.49 -18.01 4.00
C ARG A 452 -28.63 -17.19 4.62
N ARG A 453 -28.52 -16.87 5.91
CA ARG A 453 -29.51 -15.98 6.59
C ARG A 453 -29.54 -14.58 5.98
N LEU A 454 -28.40 -14.05 5.56
CA LEU A 454 -28.32 -12.75 4.90
C LEU A 454 -28.91 -12.79 3.49
N LEU A 455 -28.76 -13.91 2.75
CA LEU A 455 -29.36 -14.10 1.44
C LEU A 455 -30.88 -14.01 1.52
N GLY A 456 -31.51 -14.68 2.50
CA GLY A 456 -32.96 -14.60 2.74
C GLY A 456 -33.50 -13.20 3.09
N ARG A 457 -32.61 -12.20 3.33
CA ARG A 457 -32.97 -10.79 3.51
C ARG A 457 -32.78 -9.96 2.23
N THR A 458 -32.61 -10.60 1.09
CA THR A 458 -32.50 -9.98 -0.23
C THR A 458 -33.69 -10.42 -1.09
N ALA A 459 -33.77 -9.93 -2.32
CA ALA A 459 -34.76 -10.38 -3.30
C ALA A 459 -34.16 -11.39 -4.30
N ALA A 460 -33.18 -12.18 -3.88
CA ALA A 460 -32.44 -13.09 -4.74
C ALA A 460 -33.32 -14.18 -5.35
N ASP A 461 -34.21 -14.74 -4.56
CA ASP A 461 -35.19 -15.77 -4.92
C ASP A 461 -36.16 -15.36 -6.05
N HIS A 462 -36.49 -14.07 -6.13
CA HIS A 462 -37.42 -13.54 -7.12
C HIS A 462 -36.79 -12.90 -8.33
N ARG A 463 -35.51 -12.42 -8.19
CA ARG A 463 -34.84 -11.64 -9.23
C ARG A 463 -33.74 -12.42 -9.96
N GLY A 464 -33.33 -13.54 -9.39
CA GLY A 464 -32.10 -14.22 -9.81
C GLY A 464 -30.84 -13.47 -9.41
N VAL A 465 -29.70 -14.14 -9.46
CA VAL A 465 -28.40 -13.61 -9.02
C VAL A 465 -27.37 -13.72 -10.12
N ARG A 466 -26.85 -12.58 -10.55
CA ARG A 466 -25.75 -12.47 -11.52
C ARG A 466 -24.38 -12.63 -10.86
N LEU A 467 -24.20 -12.07 -9.67
CA LEU A 467 -22.96 -12.16 -8.90
C LEU A 467 -23.31 -12.38 -7.44
N LEU A 468 -22.59 -13.27 -6.82
CA LEU A 468 -22.64 -13.55 -5.41
C LEU A 468 -21.23 -13.38 -4.82
N GLY A 469 -21.14 -12.83 -3.61
CA GLY A 469 -19.88 -12.67 -2.90
C GLY A 469 -20.04 -12.65 -1.39
N ILE A 470 -19.03 -13.12 -0.69
CA ILE A 470 -18.93 -13.05 0.78
C ILE A 470 -17.61 -12.40 1.13
N GLY A 471 -17.64 -11.43 2.06
CA GLY A 471 -16.46 -10.75 2.60
C GLY A 471 -16.40 -10.82 4.11
N GLY A 472 -15.18 -10.92 4.64
CA GLY A 472 -14.87 -10.73 6.05
C GLY A 472 -14.25 -9.36 6.27
N ASP A 473 -14.84 -8.57 7.15
CA ASP A 473 -14.40 -7.23 7.52
C ASP A 473 -14.09 -7.17 9.02
N GLY A 474 -13.44 -6.10 9.48
CA GLY A 474 -13.03 -5.97 10.88
C GLY A 474 -12.09 -7.11 11.26
N LEU A 475 -11.03 -7.28 10.47
CA LEU A 475 -10.06 -8.36 10.62
C LEU A 475 -9.25 -8.18 11.90
N VAL A 476 -9.11 -9.27 12.66
CA VAL A 476 -8.31 -9.37 13.88
C VAL A 476 -7.26 -10.44 13.64
N GLY A 477 -6.00 -10.17 13.98
CA GLY A 477 -4.93 -11.15 13.87
C GLY A 477 -5.14 -12.35 14.81
N THR A 478 -4.85 -13.55 14.34
CA THR A 478 -4.99 -14.77 15.18
C THR A 478 -4.08 -14.77 16.41
N ASP A 479 -3.00 -13.96 16.37
CA ASP A 479 -2.04 -13.82 17.46
C ASP A 479 -2.49 -12.75 18.50
N GLU A 480 -3.55 -11.99 18.22
CA GLU A 480 -4.08 -11.01 19.15
C GLU A 480 -4.94 -11.68 20.23
N PRO A 481 -4.87 -11.20 21.49
CA PRO A 481 -5.72 -11.70 22.56
C PRO A 481 -7.20 -11.53 22.21
N ARG A 482 -7.95 -12.61 22.14
CA ARG A 482 -9.38 -12.60 21.84
C ARG A 482 -10.19 -13.35 22.90
N GLN A 483 -11.42 -12.92 23.12
CA GLN A 483 -12.35 -13.68 23.95
C GLN A 483 -12.86 -14.88 23.14
N LEU A 484 -12.58 -16.09 23.62
CA LEU A 484 -13.11 -17.31 23.01
C LEU A 484 -14.56 -17.53 23.47
N ALA A 485 -15.42 -17.89 22.55
CA ALA A 485 -16.77 -18.35 22.89
C ALA A 485 -16.71 -19.83 23.32
N LEU A 486 -17.53 -20.21 24.30
CA LEU A 486 -17.62 -21.59 24.76
C LEU A 486 -18.29 -22.45 23.67
N GLY A 487 -17.53 -23.31 22.99
CA GLY A 487 -18.02 -24.26 21.98
C GLY A 487 -17.49 -24.09 20.56
N ASP A 488 -16.68 -23.07 20.27
CA ASP A 488 -16.26 -22.73 18.89
C ASP A 488 -15.12 -23.63 18.33
N SER A 489 -14.46 -24.43 19.15
CA SER A 489 -13.23 -25.12 18.73
C SER A 489 -13.41 -26.26 17.71
N VAL A 490 -14.56 -26.94 17.72
CA VAL A 490 -14.74 -28.17 16.92
C VAL A 490 -14.75 -27.90 15.41
N TRP A 491 -15.38 -26.82 14.97
CA TRP A 491 -15.45 -26.47 13.54
C TRP A 491 -14.14 -25.89 13.03
N GLU A 492 -13.42 -25.12 13.84
CA GLU A 492 -12.09 -24.60 13.51
C GLU A 492 -11.09 -25.75 13.38
N GLU A 493 -11.07 -26.71 14.32
CA GLU A 493 -10.21 -27.90 14.26
C GLU A 493 -10.47 -28.77 13.02
N MET A 494 -11.75 -28.91 12.65
CA MET A 494 -12.14 -29.65 11.44
C MET A 494 -11.66 -28.93 10.17
N ASP A 495 -11.84 -27.63 10.08
CA ASP A 495 -11.42 -26.82 8.94
C ASP A 495 -9.88 -26.82 8.80
N GLU A 496 -9.12 -26.79 9.91
CA GLU A 496 -7.65 -26.96 9.90
C GLU A 496 -7.23 -28.34 9.42
N ALA A 497 -7.93 -29.40 9.84
CA ALA A 497 -7.63 -30.75 9.38
C ALA A 497 -7.86 -30.91 7.88
N VAL A 498 -8.94 -30.34 7.36
CA VAL A 498 -9.25 -30.32 5.91
C VAL A 498 -8.15 -29.55 5.16
N GLU A 499 -7.69 -28.42 5.67
CA GLU A 499 -6.63 -27.62 5.04
C GLU A 499 -5.31 -28.40 4.98
N LYS A 500 -4.87 -29.02 6.08
CA LYS A 500 -3.67 -29.89 6.10
C LYS A 500 -3.72 -31.02 5.07
N ILE A 501 -4.90 -31.57 4.82
CA ILE A 501 -5.09 -32.60 3.80
C ILE A 501 -4.98 -31.98 2.39
N ARG A 502 -5.59 -30.81 2.18
CA ARG A 502 -5.54 -30.09 0.89
C ARG A 502 -4.11 -29.64 0.54
N ASP A 503 -3.35 -29.13 1.51
CA ASP A 503 -1.95 -28.75 1.34
C ASP A 503 -1.06 -29.94 0.95
N ARG A 504 -1.35 -31.10 1.51
CA ARG A 504 -0.54 -32.31 1.26
C ARG A 504 -0.92 -33.05 -0.02
N PHE A 505 -2.20 -33.07 -0.37
CA PHE A 505 -2.73 -33.93 -1.44
C PHE A 505 -3.41 -33.16 -2.57
N GLY A 506 -3.43 -31.81 -2.50
CA GLY A 506 -4.08 -30.92 -3.47
C GLY A 506 -5.48 -30.50 -3.05
N GLY A 507 -5.92 -29.34 -3.52
CA GLY A 507 -7.17 -28.70 -3.11
C GLY A 507 -8.44 -29.51 -3.34
N SER A 508 -8.42 -30.46 -4.28
CA SER A 508 -9.54 -31.36 -4.59
C SER A 508 -9.59 -32.63 -3.74
N ALA A 509 -8.56 -32.90 -2.91
CA ALA A 509 -8.45 -34.14 -2.14
C ALA A 509 -9.59 -34.34 -1.11
N VAL A 510 -10.11 -33.24 -0.57
CA VAL A 510 -11.24 -33.23 0.37
C VAL A 510 -12.17 -32.08 0.03
N GLY A 511 -13.45 -32.39 -0.20
CA GLY A 511 -14.51 -31.43 -0.46
C GLY A 511 -15.75 -31.74 0.38
N ARG A 512 -16.67 -30.79 0.46
CA ARG A 512 -17.97 -31.03 1.07
C ARG A 512 -18.83 -31.87 0.11
N ALA A 513 -19.51 -32.88 0.63
CA ALA A 513 -20.35 -33.78 -0.18
C ALA A 513 -21.37 -33.02 -1.07
N ARG A 514 -21.93 -31.91 -0.55
CA ARG A 514 -22.87 -31.07 -1.32
C ARG A 514 -22.22 -30.36 -2.52
N LEU A 515 -20.87 -30.28 -2.59
CA LEU A 515 -20.11 -29.69 -3.68
C LEU A 515 -19.49 -30.75 -4.61
N ALA A 516 -19.53 -32.03 -4.27
CA ALA A 516 -18.86 -33.11 -5.02
C ALA A 516 -19.33 -33.21 -6.48
N ASP A 517 -20.64 -33.02 -6.75
CA ASP A 517 -21.19 -33.08 -8.10
C ASP A 517 -21.04 -31.77 -8.89
N PHE A 518 -20.56 -30.71 -8.23
CA PHE A 518 -20.51 -29.35 -8.77
C PHE A 518 -19.22 -29.10 -9.56
N ASP A 519 -18.12 -29.69 -9.14
CA ASP A 519 -16.82 -29.55 -9.81
C ASP A 519 -16.78 -30.25 -11.16
N GLU A 520 -17.56 -31.31 -11.35
CA GLU A 520 -17.66 -32.00 -12.64
C GLU A 520 -18.44 -31.19 -13.69
N GLN A 521 -19.42 -30.39 -13.29
CA GLN A 521 -20.27 -29.62 -14.21
C GLN A 521 -19.68 -28.25 -14.61
N ASN A 522 -18.85 -27.65 -13.77
CA ASN A 522 -18.24 -26.33 -14.00
C ASN A 522 -16.82 -26.42 -14.62
N GLY A 523 -16.37 -27.59 -15.03
CA GLY A 523 -15.15 -27.81 -15.82
C GLY A 523 -13.94 -27.11 -15.22
N GLY A 524 -13.41 -27.61 -14.12
CA GLY A 524 -12.02 -27.52 -13.73
C GLY A 524 -11.29 -26.19 -13.96
N MET A 525 -11.83 -25.07 -13.46
CA MET A 525 -11.01 -23.90 -13.16
C MET A 525 -10.63 -23.95 -11.67
N SER A 526 -9.87 -24.98 -11.30
CA SER A 526 -9.14 -24.98 -10.05
C SER A 526 -8.06 -23.90 -10.16
N GLU A 527 -8.31 -22.73 -9.55
CA GLU A 527 -7.21 -21.83 -9.19
C GLU A 527 -6.35 -22.57 -8.15
N PRO A 528 -5.05 -22.75 -8.39
CA PRO A 528 -4.15 -23.11 -7.30
C PRO A 528 -4.09 -21.92 -6.34
N VAL A 529 -4.16 -22.23 -5.08
CA VAL A 529 -4.05 -21.33 -3.91
C VAL A 529 -2.79 -20.49 -3.94
#